data_16741ae7bb808f71f8ca9343b00d094a
#
_entry.id   16741ae7bb808f71f8ca9343b00d094a
#
_cell.length_a   1.000
_cell.length_b   1.000
_cell.length_c   1.000
_cell.angle_alpha   90.00
_cell.angle_beta   90.00
_cell.angle_gamma   90.00
#
_symmetry.space_group_name_H-M   'P 1'
#
loop_
_entity.id
_entity.type
_entity.pdbx_description
1 polymer ?
#
loop_
_entity_poly.entity_id
_entity_poly.type
_entity_poly.pdbx_seq_one_letter_code
_entity_poly.pdbx_strand_id
1 'polypeptide(L)'
;MKHFKIIFAFVSLLFFGLGNAQKIGVVDTNEILNKLPQYKEAEARLNAQIDTWQSELQNLQTEYERKKAAFESEKVLLIGDQLKLREKEVVDLDKNIKTTTSLRFGANGEITKLRTNLVQPFQDQIWGAIKTMSEKNGLGIVLDKSNNISVIFLQGKYDYTEKVLTILLKGTDKKEKTSNKSKK
;
A
#
# COMPACT_ATOMS: atom_id res chain seq x y z
N MET A 1 18.56 12.69 65.12
CA MET A 1 19.02 11.80 64.00
C MET A 1 17.91 10.85 63.47
N LYS A 2 17.02 10.32 64.33
CA LYS A 2 15.92 9.42 63.86
C LYS A 2 14.93 10.12 62.93
N HIS A 3 14.51 11.36 63.23
CA HIS A 3 13.56 12.11 62.37
C HIS A 3 14.15 12.50 61.03
N PHE A 4 15.43 12.76 60.91
CA PHE A 4 16.12 13.07 59.67
C PHE A 4 16.12 11.87 58.69
N LYS A 5 16.34 10.66 59.25
CA LYS A 5 16.27 9.41 58.44
C LYS A 5 14.86 9.12 57.93
N ILE A 6 13.84 9.44 58.71
CA ILE A 6 12.44 9.27 58.31
C ILE A 6 12.03 10.27 57.20
N ILE A 7 12.45 11.54 57.33
CA ILE A 7 12.22 12.56 56.30
C ILE A 7 12.95 12.20 55.03
N PHE A 8 14.18 11.72 55.07
CA PHE A 8 14.93 11.30 53.89
C PHE A 8 14.31 10.07 53.20
N ALA A 9 13.78 9.10 53.97
CA ALA A 9 13.06 7.95 53.42
C ALA A 9 11.75 8.38 52.73
N PHE A 10 11.03 9.36 53.32
CA PHE A 10 9.76 9.89 52.73
C PHE A 10 10.03 10.67 51.46
N VAL A 11 11.09 11.49 51.42
CA VAL A 11 11.48 12.22 50.19
C VAL A 11 11.97 11.25 49.11
N SER A 12 12.71 10.19 49.47
CA SER A 12 13.12 9.15 48.52
C SER A 12 11.92 8.41 47.92
N LEU A 13 10.85 8.15 48.69
CA LEU A 13 9.63 7.48 48.24
C LEU A 13 8.86 8.34 47.25
N LEU A 14 8.90 9.68 47.37
CA LEU A 14 8.25 10.61 46.42
C LEU A 14 8.95 10.65 45.07
N PHE A 15 10.23 10.40 45.00
CA PHE A 15 10.99 10.34 43.72
C PHE A 15 10.75 9.05 42.93
N PHE A 16 10.36 7.95 43.56
CA PHE A 16 10.00 6.71 42.86
C PHE A 16 8.62 6.77 42.15
N GLY A 17 7.75 7.76 42.45
CA GLY A 17 6.43 7.91 41.88
C GLY A 17 6.38 8.59 40.47
N LEU A 18 7.50 9.10 39.95
CA LEU A 18 7.58 9.72 38.63
C LEU A 18 7.85 8.70 37.53
N GLY A 19 7.25 7.53 37.63
CA GLY A 19 7.26 6.54 36.57
C GLY A 19 6.64 7.15 35.30
N ASN A 20 7.45 7.34 34.24
CA ASN A 20 6.95 7.73 32.93
C ASN A 20 5.98 6.66 32.45
N ALA A 21 4.69 6.85 32.69
CA ALA A 21 3.68 6.01 32.08
C ALA A 21 3.84 6.10 30.55
N GLN A 22 4.24 5.00 29.93
CA GLN A 22 4.40 4.95 28.49
C GLN A 22 3.04 5.28 27.84
N LYS A 23 2.99 6.41 27.17
CA LYS A 23 1.78 6.82 26.46
C LYS A 23 1.66 6.01 25.19
N ILE A 24 0.50 5.39 25.00
CA ILE A 24 0.13 4.67 23.78
C ILE A 24 -0.76 5.57 22.94
N GLY A 25 -0.47 5.66 21.64
CA GLY A 25 -1.32 6.28 20.64
C GLY A 25 -1.87 5.24 19.69
N VAL A 26 -2.97 5.58 19.03
CA VAL A 26 -3.58 4.76 17.98
C VAL A 26 -3.75 5.62 16.74
N VAL A 27 -3.55 5.04 15.57
CA VAL A 27 -3.77 5.67 14.26
C VAL A 27 -4.53 4.71 13.36
N ASP A 28 -5.17 5.25 12.33
CA ASP A 28 -5.78 4.51 11.25
C ASP A 28 -5.05 4.85 9.94
N THR A 29 -4.11 3.99 9.52
CA THR A 29 -3.33 4.26 8.31
C THR A 29 -4.17 4.18 7.05
N ASN A 30 -5.20 3.33 7.00
CA ASN A 30 -6.13 3.26 5.87
C ASN A 30 -6.99 4.53 5.76
N GLU A 31 -7.49 5.04 6.87
CA GLU A 31 -8.22 6.31 6.89
C GLU A 31 -7.33 7.46 6.41
N ILE A 32 -6.08 7.50 6.85
CA ILE A 32 -5.10 8.51 6.41
C ILE A 32 -4.87 8.41 4.90
N LEU A 33 -4.57 7.22 4.36
CA LEU A 33 -4.37 6.99 2.93
C LEU A 33 -5.57 7.47 2.12
N ASN A 34 -6.79 7.08 2.53
CA ASN A 34 -8.03 7.43 1.86
C ASN A 34 -8.35 8.93 1.90
N LYS A 35 -7.76 9.70 2.81
CA LYS A 35 -7.90 11.16 2.88
C LYS A 35 -6.82 11.91 2.10
N LEU A 36 -5.79 11.24 1.57
CA LEU A 36 -4.73 11.86 0.77
C LEU A 36 -5.13 11.92 -0.71
N PRO A 37 -5.33 13.12 -1.33
CA PRO A 37 -5.73 13.22 -2.73
C PRO A 37 -4.73 12.54 -3.69
N GLN A 38 -3.43 12.73 -3.45
CA GLN A 38 -2.37 12.14 -4.26
C GLN A 38 -2.35 10.60 -4.20
N TYR A 39 -2.72 10.00 -3.07
CA TYR A 39 -2.87 8.55 -2.96
C TYR A 39 -4.04 8.06 -3.82
N LYS A 40 -5.19 8.73 -3.77
CA LYS A 40 -6.36 8.41 -4.61
C LYS A 40 -6.02 8.48 -6.10
N GLU A 41 -5.25 9.48 -6.52
CA GLU A 41 -4.79 9.57 -7.90
C GLU A 41 -3.85 8.41 -8.29
N ALA A 42 -2.93 8.04 -7.39
CA ALA A 42 -2.03 6.91 -7.63
C ALA A 42 -2.82 5.59 -7.71
N GLU A 43 -3.78 5.39 -6.82
CA GLU A 43 -4.67 4.22 -6.84
C GLU A 43 -5.54 4.17 -8.12
N ALA A 44 -6.08 5.30 -8.54
CA ALA A 44 -6.84 5.38 -9.79
C ALA A 44 -5.98 5.01 -11.00
N ARG A 45 -4.71 5.48 -11.07
CA ARG A 45 -3.76 5.10 -12.13
C ARG A 45 -3.43 3.61 -12.10
N LEU A 46 -3.22 3.05 -10.91
CA LEU A 46 -2.98 1.62 -10.74
C LEU A 46 -4.16 0.80 -11.27
N ASN A 47 -5.38 1.16 -10.86
CA ASN A 47 -6.59 0.45 -11.28
C ASN A 47 -6.81 0.56 -12.80
N ALA A 48 -6.65 1.74 -13.39
CA ALA A 48 -6.75 1.93 -14.83
C ALA A 48 -5.74 1.07 -15.62
N GLN A 49 -4.52 0.90 -15.09
CA GLN A 49 -3.51 0.04 -15.72
C GLN A 49 -3.87 -1.44 -15.59
N ILE A 50 -4.42 -1.86 -14.44
CA ILE A 50 -4.91 -3.23 -14.23
C ILE A 50 -6.04 -3.53 -15.19
N ASP A 51 -7.02 -2.63 -15.33
CA ASP A 51 -8.17 -2.78 -16.25
C ASP A 51 -7.70 -2.90 -17.70
N THR A 52 -6.70 -2.10 -18.09
CA THR A 52 -6.09 -2.19 -19.41
C THR A 52 -5.48 -3.56 -19.66
N TRP A 53 -4.69 -4.06 -18.73
CA TRP A 53 -4.05 -5.39 -18.87
C TRP A 53 -5.05 -6.54 -18.82
N GLN A 54 -6.12 -6.42 -18.04
CA GLN A 54 -7.20 -7.41 -18.02
C GLN A 54 -7.92 -7.44 -19.37
N SER A 55 -8.20 -6.28 -19.96
CA SER A 55 -8.83 -6.18 -21.29
C SER A 55 -7.94 -6.76 -22.39
N GLU A 56 -6.63 -6.51 -22.35
CA GLU A 56 -5.67 -7.11 -23.29
C GLU A 56 -5.63 -8.62 -23.16
N LEU A 57 -5.62 -9.15 -21.93
CA LEU A 57 -5.64 -10.61 -21.68
C LEU A 57 -6.95 -11.22 -22.19
N GLN A 58 -8.07 -10.57 -21.94
CA GLN A 58 -9.39 -11.00 -22.45
C GLN A 58 -9.42 -11.06 -23.98
N ASN A 59 -8.84 -10.07 -24.66
CA ASN A 59 -8.74 -10.05 -26.11
C ASN A 59 -7.88 -11.20 -26.65
N LEU A 60 -6.73 -11.48 -26.00
CA LEU A 60 -5.88 -12.62 -26.34
C LEU A 60 -6.62 -13.96 -26.15
N GLN A 61 -7.38 -14.11 -25.08
CA GLN A 61 -8.19 -15.31 -24.83
C GLN A 61 -9.29 -15.48 -25.91
N THR A 62 -9.98 -14.41 -26.25
CA THR A 62 -11.00 -14.42 -27.30
C THR A 62 -10.40 -14.78 -28.67
N GLU A 63 -9.22 -14.24 -28.99
CA GLU A 63 -8.51 -14.60 -30.22
C GLU A 63 -8.09 -16.06 -30.23
N TYR A 64 -7.56 -16.56 -29.11
CA TYR A 64 -7.18 -17.96 -28.95
C TYR A 64 -8.38 -18.88 -29.18
N GLU A 65 -9.51 -18.65 -28.51
CA GLU A 65 -10.71 -19.49 -28.67
C GLU A 65 -11.21 -19.48 -30.12
N ARG A 66 -11.23 -18.33 -30.78
CA ARG A 66 -11.61 -18.22 -32.19
C ARG A 66 -10.67 -19.01 -33.10
N LYS A 67 -9.34 -18.85 -32.94
CA LYS A 67 -8.36 -19.55 -33.78
C LYS A 67 -8.35 -21.06 -33.51
N LYS A 68 -8.53 -21.46 -32.26
CA LYS A 68 -8.64 -22.87 -31.87
C LYS A 68 -9.87 -23.52 -32.49
N ALA A 69 -11.05 -22.87 -32.40
CA ALA A 69 -12.27 -23.38 -33.02
C ALA A 69 -12.14 -23.50 -34.53
N ALA A 70 -11.56 -22.51 -35.20
CA ALA A 70 -11.27 -22.55 -36.63
C ALA A 70 -10.34 -23.71 -37.00
N PHE A 71 -9.23 -23.86 -36.25
CA PHE A 71 -8.28 -24.97 -36.46
C PHE A 71 -8.95 -26.32 -36.29
N GLU A 72 -9.72 -26.55 -35.23
CA GLU A 72 -10.40 -27.82 -35.01
C GLU A 72 -11.42 -28.16 -36.13
N SER A 73 -12.08 -27.18 -36.71
CA SER A 73 -13.03 -27.40 -37.83
C SER A 73 -12.31 -27.66 -39.15
N GLU A 74 -11.15 -27.03 -39.39
CA GLU A 74 -10.41 -27.11 -40.66
C GLU A 74 -9.38 -28.24 -40.67
N LYS A 75 -8.97 -28.78 -39.48
CA LYS A 75 -7.88 -29.72 -39.28
C LYS A 75 -7.89 -30.92 -40.21
N VAL A 76 -9.08 -31.45 -40.51
CA VAL A 76 -9.22 -32.64 -41.36
C VAL A 76 -8.98 -32.34 -42.88
N LEU A 77 -9.00 -31.04 -43.21
CA LEU A 77 -8.79 -30.57 -44.59
C LEU A 77 -7.35 -30.04 -44.80
N LEU A 78 -6.63 -29.74 -43.73
CA LEU A 78 -5.29 -29.19 -43.77
C LEU A 78 -4.26 -30.33 -43.90
N ILE A 79 -3.25 -30.14 -44.75
CA ILE A 79 -2.14 -31.08 -44.97
C ILE A 79 -0.80 -30.38 -44.96
N GLY A 80 0.24 -31.10 -44.58
CA GLY A 80 1.62 -30.64 -44.67
C GLY A 80 1.90 -29.40 -43.84
N ASP A 81 2.50 -28.37 -44.47
CA ASP A 81 2.96 -27.18 -43.78
C ASP A 81 1.82 -26.27 -43.32
N GLN A 82 0.65 -26.30 -44.00
CA GLN A 82 -0.52 -25.53 -43.56
C GLN A 82 -1.08 -26.03 -42.22
N LEU A 83 -1.15 -27.33 -42.03
CA LEU A 83 -1.56 -27.93 -40.77
C LEU A 83 -0.63 -27.50 -39.62
N LYS A 84 0.69 -27.62 -39.84
CA LYS A 84 1.70 -27.20 -38.84
C LYS A 84 1.63 -25.73 -38.53
N LEU A 85 1.41 -24.87 -39.53
CA LEU A 85 1.31 -23.43 -39.35
C LEU A 85 0.12 -23.05 -38.44
N ARG A 86 -1.07 -23.63 -38.74
CA ARG A 86 -2.29 -23.37 -37.96
C ARG A 86 -2.18 -23.91 -36.53
N GLU A 87 -1.64 -25.11 -36.37
CA GLU A 87 -1.37 -25.67 -35.05
C GLU A 87 -0.43 -24.79 -34.24
N LYS A 88 0.68 -24.32 -34.87
CA LYS A 88 1.63 -23.43 -34.23
C LYS A 88 1.00 -22.11 -33.80
N GLU A 89 0.13 -21.51 -34.61
CA GLU A 89 -0.55 -20.26 -34.26
C GLU A 89 -1.37 -20.42 -32.96
N VAL A 90 -2.09 -21.53 -32.81
CA VAL A 90 -2.90 -21.82 -31.60
C VAL A 90 -1.98 -22.05 -30.40
N VAL A 91 -0.91 -22.83 -30.56
CA VAL A 91 0.05 -23.11 -29.49
C VAL A 91 0.77 -21.84 -29.04
N ASP A 92 1.18 -20.98 -29.97
CA ASP A 92 1.86 -19.71 -29.67
C ASP A 92 0.93 -18.75 -28.92
N LEU A 93 -0.36 -18.68 -29.25
CA LEU A 93 -1.34 -17.90 -28.52
C LEU A 93 -1.54 -18.41 -27.09
N ASP A 94 -1.71 -19.72 -26.90
CA ASP A 94 -1.82 -20.33 -25.57
C ASP A 94 -0.58 -20.01 -24.69
N LYS A 95 0.60 -20.16 -25.30
CA LYS A 95 1.85 -19.80 -24.63
C LYS A 95 1.91 -18.31 -24.28
N ASN A 96 1.48 -17.43 -25.19
CA ASN A 96 1.46 -15.99 -24.97
C ASN A 96 0.51 -15.62 -23.81
N ILE A 97 -0.69 -16.19 -23.77
CA ILE A 97 -1.65 -16.01 -22.67
C ILE A 97 -1.02 -16.41 -21.34
N LYS A 98 -0.44 -17.63 -21.25
CA LYS A 98 0.21 -18.12 -20.03
C LYS A 98 1.35 -17.23 -19.58
N THR A 99 2.19 -16.79 -20.52
CA THR A 99 3.32 -15.91 -20.26
C THR A 99 2.85 -14.54 -19.77
N THR A 100 1.88 -13.93 -20.47
CA THR A 100 1.32 -12.62 -20.11
C THR A 100 0.64 -12.68 -18.73
N THR A 101 -0.12 -13.74 -18.47
CA THR A 101 -0.74 -13.94 -17.16
C THR A 101 0.30 -14.02 -16.04
N SER A 102 1.35 -14.80 -16.23
CA SER A 102 2.41 -14.93 -15.23
C SER A 102 3.20 -13.64 -15.01
N LEU A 103 3.57 -12.95 -16.10
CA LEU A 103 4.36 -11.71 -16.02
C LEU A 103 3.57 -10.57 -15.40
N ARG A 104 2.29 -10.40 -15.75
CA ARG A 104 1.47 -9.26 -15.28
C ARG A 104 0.79 -9.56 -13.95
N PHE A 105 0.15 -10.73 -13.82
CA PHE A 105 -0.73 -11.09 -12.70
C PHE A 105 -0.11 -12.09 -11.71
N GLY A 106 1.10 -12.60 -11.97
CA GLY A 106 1.81 -13.48 -11.05
C GLY A 106 2.19 -12.80 -9.73
N ALA A 107 2.55 -13.57 -8.71
CA ALA A 107 2.88 -13.08 -7.37
C ALA A 107 3.96 -11.97 -7.37
N ASN A 108 4.97 -12.07 -8.25
CA ASN A 108 6.01 -11.07 -8.45
C ASN A 108 5.86 -10.33 -9.80
N GLY A 109 4.64 -10.30 -10.33
CA GLY A 109 4.31 -9.71 -11.61
C GLY A 109 4.35 -8.18 -11.63
N GLU A 110 4.06 -7.65 -12.81
CA GLU A 110 4.10 -6.19 -13.05
C GLU A 110 3.10 -5.43 -12.17
N ILE A 111 1.90 -5.99 -11.88
CA ILE A 111 0.91 -5.38 -10.99
C ILE A 111 1.47 -5.21 -9.58
N THR A 112 2.13 -6.23 -9.03
CA THR A 112 2.74 -6.16 -7.70
C THR A 112 3.83 -5.10 -7.65
N LYS A 113 4.69 -5.04 -8.67
CA LYS A 113 5.75 -4.03 -8.79
C LYS A 113 5.18 -2.62 -8.93
N LEU A 114 4.16 -2.46 -9.79
CA LEU A 114 3.50 -1.18 -10.00
C LEU A 114 2.82 -0.69 -8.71
N ARG A 115 2.12 -1.58 -8.01
CA ARG A 115 1.50 -1.27 -6.71
C ARG A 115 2.55 -0.83 -5.70
N THR A 116 3.64 -1.57 -5.55
CA THR A 116 4.73 -1.21 -4.64
C THR A 116 5.28 0.17 -4.97
N ASN A 117 5.60 0.43 -6.24
CA ASN A 117 6.18 1.71 -6.66
C ASN A 117 5.24 2.90 -6.47
N LEU A 118 3.93 2.69 -6.64
CA LEU A 118 2.94 3.76 -6.48
C LEU A 118 2.53 4.00 -5.03
N VAL A 119 2.46 2.94 -4.20
CA VAL A 119 1.92 3.01 -2.82
C VAL A 119 3.02 3.21 -1.78
N GLN A 120 4.19 2.61 -1.96
CA GLN A 120 5.30 2.68 -1.00
C GLN A 120 5.66 4.12 -0.58
N PRO A 121 5.75 5.11 -1.50
CA PRO A 121 6.09 6.47 -1.10
C PRO A 121 5.10 7.10 -0.11
N PHE A 122 3.82 6.71 -0.17
CA PHE A 122 2.81 7.20 0.79
C PHE A 122 2.96 6.53 2.15
N GLN A 123 3.27 5.24 2.18
CA GLN A 123 3.57 4.54 3.43
C GLN A 123 4.75 5.18 4.13
N ASP A 124 5.84 5.44 3.43
CA ASP A 124 7.04 6.10 3.98
C ASP A 124 6.73 7.49 4.54
N GLN A 125 5.89 8.28 3.84
CA GLN A 125 5.44 9.59 4.32
C GLN A 125 4.60 9.48 5.59
N ILE A 126 3.67 8.52 5.64
CA ILE A 126 2.83 8.26 6.82
C ILE A 126 3.71 7.86 8.02
N TRP A 127 4.68 6.98 7.83
CA TRP A 127 5.61 6.58 8.88
C TRP A 127 6.42 7.76 9.41
N GLY A 128 6.92 8.63 8.54
CA GLY A 128 7.61 9.86 8.92
C GLY A 128 6.73 10.81 9.73
N ALA A 129 5.46 10.95 9.34
CA ALA A 129 4.49 11.77 10.04
C ALA A 129 4.10 11.17 11.41
N ILE A 130 3.91 9.84 11.50
CA ILE A 130 3.67 9.12 12.75
C ILE A 130 4.84 9.32 13.70
N LYS A 131 6.08 9.15 13.22
CA LYS A 131 7.29 9.39 14.03
C LYS A 131 7.30 10.80 14.60
N THR A 132 7.10 11.82 13.75
CA THR A 132 7.07 13.22 14.15
C THR A 132 5.96 13.50 15.19
N MET A 133 4.77 12.92 14.97
CA MET A 133 3.65 13.04 15.88
C MET A 133 3.95 12.38 17.23
N SER A 134 4.54 11.18 17.22
CA SER A 134 4.88 10.42 18.43
C SER A 134 5.90 11.14 19.30
N GLU A 135 6.96 11.67 18.69
CA GLU A 135 7.98 12.45 19.37
C GLU A 135 7.40 13.70 20.05
N LYS A 136 6.54 14.45 19.33
CA LYS A 136 5.88 15.65 19.84
C LYS A 136 4.91 15.40 21.00
N ASN A 137 4.29 14.21 21.06
CA ASN A 137 3.30 13.88 22.08
C ASN A 137 3.86 12.95 23.17
N GLY A 138 5.14 12.58 23.11
CA GLY A 138 5.80 11.70 24.05
C GLY A 138 5.19 10.28 24.08
N LEU A 139 4.84 9.76 22.88
CA LEU A 139 4.29 8.40 22.75
C LEU A 139 5.44 7.41 22.67
N GLY A 140 5.37 6.36 23.50
CA GLY A 140 6.31 5.25 23.44
C GLY A 140 5.89 4.16 22.45
N ILE A 141 4.59 4.04 22.18
CA ILE A 141 4.01 3.03 21.28
C ILE A 141 2.91 3.67 20.49
N VAL A 142 2.84 3.35 19.19
CA VAL A 142 1.70 3.67 18.32
C VAL A 142 1.19 2.39 17.70
N LEU A 143 -0.10 2.14 17.82
CA LEU A 143 -0.80 0.99 17.24
C LEU A 143 -1.57 1.46 16.01
N ASP A 144 -1.54 0.65 14.96
CA ASP A 144 -2.35 0.86 13.77
C ASP A 144 -3.64 0.03 13.85
N LYS A 145 -4.79 0.69 13.95
CA LYS A 145 -6.10 0.01 14.02
C LYS A 145 -6.65 -0.40 12.65
N SER A 146 -5.98 -0.03 11.54
CA SER A 146 -6.43 -0.34 10.17
C SER A 146 -6.29 -1.83 9.81
N ASN A 147 -5.36 -2.56 10.44
CA ASN A 147 -4.99 -3.93 10.10
C ASN A 147 -5.33 -4.92 11.21
N ASN A 148 -6.61 -5.26 11.39
CA ASN A 148 -7.09 -6.35 12.26
C ASN A 148 -6.57 -6.36 13.72
N ILE A 149 -6.00 -5.28 14.23
CA ILE A 149 -5.74 -5.12 15.65
C ILE A 149 -7.09 -4.87 16.29
N SER A 150 -7.55 -5.82 17.13
CA SER A 150 -8.81 -5.70 17.84
C SER A 150 -8.76 -4.61 18.89
N VAL A 151 -9.06 -3.38 18.51
CA VAL A 151 -9.28 -2.28 19.45
C VAL A 151 -10.77 -2.27 19.79
N ILE A 152 -11.13 -2.78 20.97
CA ILE A 152 -12.54 -2.87 21.40
C ILE A 152 -13.07 -1.50 21.86
N PHE A 153 -12.21 -0.68 22.45
CA PHE A 153 -12.55 0.66 22.92
C PHE A 153 -11.36 1.60 22.78
N LEU A 154 -11.62 2.80 22.26
CA LEU A 154 -10.62 3.86 22.09
C LEU A 154 -11.21 5.20 22.52
N GLN A 155 -10.63 5.82 23.54
CA GLN A 155 -10.93 7.21 23.85
C GLN A 155 -10.32 8.14 22.80
N GLY A 156 -11.07 9.11 22.30
CA GLY A 156 -10.65 10.03 21.24
C GLY A 156 -9.32 10.76 21.52
N LYS A 157 -8.96 10.98 22.79
CA LYS A 157 -7.66 11.59 23.15
C LYS A 157 -6.43 10.75 22.79
N TYR A 158 -6.62 9.43 22.59
CA TYR A 158 -5.57 8.49 22.19
C TYR A 158 -5.57 8.19 20.69
N ASP A 159 -6.57 8.70 19.93
CA ASP A 159 -6.60 8.65 18.49
C ASP A 159 -5.81 9.83 17.91
N TYR A 160 -4.77 9.50 17.18
CA TYR A 160 -3.85 10.48 16.58
C TYR A 160 -3.98 10.55 15.05
N THR A 161 -4.97 9.87 14.46
CA THR A 161 -5.19 9.81 13.01
C THR A 161 -5.22 11.19 12.37
N GLU A 162 -6.06 12.10 12.88
CA GLU A 162 -6.19 13.46 12.36
C GLU A 162 -4.93 14.32 12.56
N LYS A 163 -4.17 14.08 13.64
CA LYS A 163 -2.89 14.79 13.85
C LYS A 163 -1.84 14.37 12.83
N VAL A 164 -1.76 13.08 12.52
CA VAL A 164 -0.87 12.56 11.47
C VAL A 164 -1.26 13.13 10.12
N LEU A 165 -2.56 13.09 9.78
CA LEU A 165 -3.08 13.67 8.53
C LEU A 165 -2.73 15.15 8.40
N THR A 166 -2.90 15.93 9.48
CA THR A 166 -2.55 17.35 9.49
C THR A 166 -1.05 17.60 9.20
N ILE A 167 -0.16 16.73 9.70
CA ILE A 167 1.29 16.83 9.43
C ILE A 167 1.57 16.55 7.95
N LEU A 168 0.93 15.52 7.38
CA LEU A 168 1.08 15.16 5.98
C LEU A 168 0.61 16.27 5.04
N LEU A 169 -0.58 16.81 5.25
CA LEU A 169 -1.15 17.87 4.41
C LEU A 169 -0.31 19.15 4.47
N LYS A 170 0.17 19.56 5.64
CA LYS A 170 1.09 20.71 5.76
C LYS A 170 2.44 20.49 5.08
N GLY A 171 2.90 19.24 5.02
CA GLY A 171 4.14 18.85 4.34
C GLY A 171 4.02 18.91 2.82
N THR A 172 2.87 18.57 2.27
CA THR A 172 2.57 18.65 0.83
C THR A 172 2.47 20.09 0.35
N ASP A 173 1.75 20.95 1.06
CA ASP A 173 1.63 22.39 0.72
C ASP A 173 3.00 23.09 0.66
N LYS A 174 3.95 22.66 1.50
CA LYS A 174 5.29 23.23 1.54
C LYS A 174 6.16 22.79 0.36
N LYS A 175 5.99 21.54 -0.10
CA LYS A 175 6.70 21.00 -1.27
C LYS A 175 6.21 21.62 -2.58
N GLU A 176 4.90 21.84 -2.74
CA GLU A 176 4.34 22.49 -3.92
C GLU A 176 4.77 23.95 -4.05
N LYS A 177 4.81 24.68 -2.95
CA LYS A 177 5.29 26.09 -2.94
C LYS A 177 6.78 26.21 -3.27
N THR A 178 7.61 25.25 -2.88
CA THR A 178 9.05 25.24 -3.22
C THR A 178 9.29 24.82 -4.68
N SER A 179 8.54 23.86 -5.22
CA SER A 179 8.65 23.43 -6.61
C SER A 179 8.24 24.53 -7.60
N ASN A 180 7.21 25.32 -7.29
CA ASN A 180 6.79 26.44 -8.12
C ASN A 180 7.75 27.66 -8.06
N LYS A 181 8.57 27.75 -7.03
CA LYS A 181 9.54 28.84 -6.87
C LYS A 181 10.86 28.57 -7.62
N SER A 182 11.14 27.31 -7.94
CA SER A 182 12.35 26.90 -8.71
C SER A 182 12.12 26.87 -10.23
N LYS A 183 10.88 27.07 -10.69
CA LYS A 183 10.50 27.12 -12.12
C LYS A 183 10.24 28.52 -12.66
N LYS A 184 10.49 29.54 -11.86
CA LYS A 184 10.51 30.95 -12.25
C LYS A 184 11.95 31.49 -12.22
#